data_688ce33579f6bcde75b9cad0ff6f4a9e
#
_entry.id   688ce33579f6bcde75b9cad0ff6f4a9e
#
_cell.length_a   1.000
_cell.length_b   1.000
_cell.length_c   1.000
_cell.angle_alpha   90.00
_cell.angle_beta   90.00
_cell.angle_gamma   90.00
#
_symmetry.space_group_name_H-M   'P 1'
#
loop_
_entity.id
_entity.type
_entity.pdbx_description
1 polymer ?
#
loop_
_entity_poly.entity_id
_entity_poly.type
_entity_poly.pdbx_seq_one_letter_code
_entity_poly.pdbx_strand_id
1 'polypeptide(L)'
;MPSGSTHDRITLWSLPVVASCTYIATQSSDRTLIICGAYLFSGLMFGPDLDIYSVQYKRWGYLRWMWLPYQKVIKHRSLLSHGLIIGTTLRLLYLAAWISLLAILGLSIGQLWGFRWNWLNLEEIAYKSTPGAIALFVGLEIGAISHIVSDRISTYKRQLSRGKIKKTKSNSIRIAKPKSRK
;
A
#
# COMPACT_ATOMS: atom_id res chain seq x y z
N MET A 1 4.48 11.15 -10.90
CA MET A 1 3.71 10.09 -10.24
C MET A 1 2.46 9.88 -11.06
N PRO A 2 1.96 8.65 -11.21
CA PRO A 2 0.62 8.42 -11.69
C PRO A 2 -0.37 9.14 -10.77
N SER A 3 -1.53 9.50 -11.32
CA SER A 3 -2.60 10.01 -10.45
C SER A 3 -3.12 8.89 -9.57
N GLY A 4 -3.67 9.20 -8.39
CA GLY A 4 -4.29 8.18 -7.53
C GLY A 4 -5.34 7.34 -8.25
N SER A 5 -6.07 7.93 -9.21
CA SER A 5 -7.03 7.22 -10.07
C SER A 5 -6.38 6.17 -10.98
N THR A 6 -5.12 6.35 -11.36
CA THR A 6 -4.40 5.35 -12.15
C THR A 6 -4.08 4.11 -11.30
N HIS A 7 -3.64 4.30 -10.06
CA HIS A 7 -3.41 3.19 -9.13
C HIS A 7 -4.70 2.43 -8.83
N ASP A 8 -5.80 3.14 -8.62
CA ASP A 8 -7.10 2.52 -8.40
C ASP A 8 -7.52 1.64 -9.58
N ARG A 9 -7.39 2.16 -10.81
CA ARG A 9 -7.69 1.37 -12.01
C ARG A 9 -6.83 0.12 -12.11
N ILE A 10 -5.53 0.23 -11.87
CA ILE A 10 -4.62 -0.93 -11.89
C ILE A 10 -5.06 -1.96 -10.85
N THR A 11 -5.33 -1.54 -9.63
CA THR A 11 -5.79 -2.42 -8.55
C THR A 11 -7.08 -3.13 -8.93
N LEU A 12 -8.07 -2.41 -9.45
CA LEU A 12 -9.36 -3.00 -9.81
C LEU A 12 -9.27 -3.94 -11.03
N TRP A 13 -8.55 -3.54 -12.08
CA TRP A 13 -8.42 -4.36 -13.30
C TRP A 13 -7.56 -5.61 -13.10
N SER A 14 -6.59 -5.59 -12.20
CA SER A 14 -5.77 -6.76 -11.89
C SER A 14 -6.41 -7.72 -10.89
N LEU A 15 -7.49 -7.30 -10.20
CA LEU A 15 -8.19 -8.13 -9.21
C LEU A 15 -8.60 -9.52 -9.74
N PRO A 16 -9.21 -9.67 -10.95
CA PRO A 16 -9.56 -10.99 -11.46
C PRO A 16 -8.35 -11.92 -11.64
N VAL A 17 -7.21 -11.34 -12.07
CA VAL A 17 -5.97 -12.10 -12.22
C VAL A 17 -5.44 -12.54 -10.85
N VAL A 18 -5.43 -11.64 -9.87
CA VAL A 18 -5.04 -11.96 -8.48
C VAL A 18 -5.95 -13.07 -7.93
N ALA A 19 -7.27 -12.96 -8.11
CA ALA A 19 -8.23 -13.94 -7.64
C ALA A 19 -7.98 -15.33 -8.26
N SER A 20 -7.78 -15.38 -9.57
CA SER A 20 -7.50 -16.65 -10.28
C SER A 20 -6.19 -17.28 -9.81
N CYS A 21 -5.11 -16.49 -9.75
CA CYS A 21 -3.80 -16.98 -9.31
C CYS A 21 -3.83 -17.48 -7.86
N THR A 22 -4.48 -16.73 -6.97
CA THR A 22 -4.58 -17.12 -5.55
C THR A 22 -5.46 -18.32 -5.33
N TYR A 23 -6.56 -18.48 -6.08
CA TYR A 23 -7.39 -19.67 -6.01
C TYR A 23 -6.65 -20.91 -6.49
N ILE A 24 -5.92 -20.82 -7.61
CA ILE A 24 -5.09 -21.92 -8.11
C ILE A 24 -4.01 -22.31 -7.09
N ALA A 25 -3.40 -21.33 -6.43
CA ALA A 25 -2.33 -21.59 -5.46
C ALA A 25 -2.82 -22.13 -4.12
N THR A 26 -3.98 -21.66 -3.63
CA THR A 26 -4.47 -22.00 -2.29
C THR A 26 -5.51 -23.13 -2.30
N GLN A 27 -6.16 -23.38 -3.42
CA GLN A 27 -7.30 -24.32 -3.60
C GLN A 27 -8.39 -24.08 -2.52
N SER A 28 -8.55 -22.81 -2.07
CA SER A 28 -9.44 -22.44 -0.99
C SER A 28 -10.11 -21.11 -1.28
N SER A 29 -11.44 -21.11 -1.35
CA SER A 29 -12.24 -19.89 -1.55
C SER A 29 -12.04 -18.89 -0.42
N ASP A 30 -11.99 -19.35 0.84
CA ASP A 30 -11.83 -18.47 2.00
C ASP A 30 -10.49 -17.73 1.97
N ARG A 31 -9.39 -18.45 1.71
CA ARG A 31 -8.07 -17.84 1.59
C ARG A 31 -8.00 -16.87 0.42
N THR A 32 -8.58 -17.24 -0.71
CA THR A 32 -8.66 -16.38 -1.89
C THR A 32 -9.41 -15.10 -1.59
N LEU A 33 -10.56 -15.17 -0.91
CA LEU A 33 -11.33 -13.99 -0.50
C LEU A 33 -10.55 -13.08 0.45
N ILE A 34 -9.85 -13.65 1.43
CA ILE A 34 -9.00 -12.89 2.36
C ILE A 34 -7.87 -12.17 1.58
N ILE A 35 -7.18 -12.89 0.69
CA ILE A 35 -6.09 -12.30 -0.11
C ILE A 35 -6.62 -11.19 -1.02
N CYS A 36 -7.73 -11.41 -1.72
CA CYS A 36 -8.33 -10.40 -2.61
C CYS A 36 -8.82 -9.17 -1.84
N GLY A 37 -9.45 -9.37 -0.69
CA GLY A 37 -9.89 -8.27 0.18
C GLY A 37 -8.71 -7.45 0.71
N ALA A 38 -7.66 -8.13 1.18
CA ALA A 38 -6.42 -7.49 1.64
C ALA A 38 -5.68 -6.77 0.49
N TYR A 39 -5.66 -7.36 -0.71
CA TYR A 39 -5.13 -6.75 -1.92
C TYR A 39 -5.85 -5.44 -2.25
N LEU A 40 -7.18 -5.45 -2.28
CA LEU A 40 -7.98 -4.24 -2.52
C LEU A 40 -7.74 -3.19 -1.43
N PHE A 41 -7.75 -3.60 -0.16
CA PHE A 41 -7.50 -2.69 0.95
C PHE A 41 -6.11 -2.04 0.84
N SER A 42 -5.07 -2.82 0.53
CA SER A 42 -3.72 -2.32 0.33
C SER A 42 -3.64 -1.35 -0.85
N GLY A 43 -4.17 -1.73 -2.01
CA GLY A 43 -4.12 -0.90 -3.22
C GLY A 43 -4.89 0.41 -3.08
N LEU A 44 -6.02 0.39 -2.38
CA LEU A 44 -6.92 1.54 -2.30
C LEU A 44 -6.66 2.44 -1.07
N MET A 45 -6.33 1.88 0.10
CA MET A 45 -6.30 2.60 1.37
C MET A 45 -5.03 2.40 2.19
N PHE A 46 -4.35 1.25 2.10
CA PHE A 46 -3.28 0.86 3.01
C PHE A 46 -1.92 0.69 2.31
N GLY A 47 -1.73 1.37 1.19
CA GLY A 47 -0.52 1.27 0.38
C GLY A 47 0.64 2.17 0.86
N PRO A 48 1.76 2.12 0.12
CA PRO A 48 2.98 2.86 0.46
C PRO A 48 2.79 4.37 0.61
N ASP A 49 1.86 4.96 -0.13
CA ASP A 49 1.59 6.40 -0.15
C ASP A 49 0.87 6.94 1.10
N LEU A 50 0.68 6.13 2.14
CA LEU A 50 0.21 6.62 3.45
C LEU A 50 1.22 7.53 4.15
N ASP A 51 2.48 7.51 3.73
CA ASP A 51 3.55 8.36 4.23
C ASP A 51 3.46 9.83 3.73
N ILE A 52 2.53 10.14 2.82
CA ILE A 52 2.29 11.47 2.27
C ILE A 52 0.80 11.79 2.20
N TYR A 53 0.47 13.06 1.89
CA TYR A 53 -0.90 13.52 1.67
C TYR A 53 -1.43 13.02 0.32
N SER A 54 -1.77 11.73 0.24
CA SER A 54 -2.21 11.00 -0.95
C SER A 54 -3.72 10.77 -0.97
N VAL A 55 -4.22 10.16 -2.07
CA VAL A 55 -5.60 9.68 -2.16
C VAL A 55 -5.85 8.56 -1.15
N GLN A 56 -4.88 7.65 -0.94
CA GLN A 56 -4.96 6.59 0.06
C GLN A 56 -5.14 7.16 1.47
N TYR A 57 -4.34 8.16 1.85
CA TYR A 57 -4.48 8.86 3.12
C TYR A 57 -5.86 9.54 3.29
N LYS A 58 -6.36 10.19 2.24
CA LYS A 58 -7.66 10.89 2.28
C LYS A 58 -8.84 9.94 2.52
N ARG A 59 -8.75 8.70 2.04
CA ARG A 59 -9.80 7.69 2.20
C ARG A 59 -10.02 7.24 3.64
N TRP A 60 -9.07 7.48 4.54
CA TRP A 60 -9.24 7.25 5.98
C TRP A 60 -10.24 8.22 6.62
N GLY A 61 -10.72 9.22 5.89
CA GLY A 61 -11.73 10.17 6.39
C GLY A 61 -11.29 10.84 7.69
N TYR A 62 -12.12 10.71 8.72
CA TYR A 62 -11.79 11.25 10.05
C TYR A 62 -10.62 10.53 10.73
N LEU A 63 -10.38 9.26 10.42
CA LEU A 63 -9.28 8.49 11.02
C LEU A 63 -7.90 8.81 10.41
N ARG A 64 -7.84 9.63 9.37
CA ARG A 64 -6.57 10.00 8.73
C ARG A 64 -5.55 10.66 9.67
N TRP A 65 -6.01 11.31 10.76
CA TRP A 65 -5.12 11.92 11.74
C TRP A 65 -4.19 10.91 12.42
N MET A 66 -4.58 9.63 12.51
CA MET A 66 -3.75 8.56 13.02
C MET A 66 -2.43 8.42 12.24
N TRP A 67 -2.43 8.75 10.94
CA TRP A 67 -1.27 8.62 10.07
C TRP A 67 -0.33 9.82 10.12
N LEU A 68 -0.69 10.92 10.78
CA LEU A 68 0.17 12.11 10.87
C LEU A 68 1.52 11.85 11.57
N PRO A 69 1.58 11.10 12.70
CA PRO A 69 2.87 10.74 13.30
C PRO A 69 3.71 9.85 12.36
N TYR A 70 3.09 8.91 11.66
CA TYR A 70 3.74 8.05 10.68
C TYR A 70 4.39 8.88 9.57
N GLN A 71 3.68 9.85 9.01
CA GLN A 71 4.16 10.74 7.94
C GLN A 71 5.34 11.62 8.38
N LYS A 72 5.40 12.01 9.65
CA LYS A 72 6.50 12.83 10.19
C LYS A 72 7.81 12.03 10.36
N VAL A 73 7.69 10.73 10.65
CA VAL A 73 8.84 9.86 10.94
C VAL A 73 9.35 9.15 9.69
N ILE A 74 8.45 8.71 8.82
CA ILE A 74 8.80 7.88 7.67
C ILE A 74 9.04 8.75 6.44
N LYS A 75 10.28 8.70 5.93
CA LYS A 75 10.65 9.43 4.70
C LYS A 75 10.02 8.74 3.48
N HIS A 76 9.34 9.53 2.65
CA HIS A 76 8.75 9.05 1.41
C HIS A 76 9.78 8.39 0.49
N ARG A 77 9.40 7.26 -0.12
CA ARG A 77 10.25 6.42 -0.98
C ARG A 77 11.48 5.83 -0.30
N SER A 78 11.52 5.81 1.03
CA SER A 78 12.53 5.05 1.77
C SER A 78 12.23 3.55 1.74
N LEU A 79 13.19 2.73 2.16
CA LEU A 79 12.97 1.29 2.38
C LEU A 79 11.88 1.02 3.42
N LEU A 80 11.71 1.93 4.40
CA LEU A 80 10.69 1.82 5.44
C LEU A 80 9.27 2.10 4.90
N SER A 81 9.14 2.87 3.84
CA SER A 81 7.85 3.19 3.21
C SER A 81 7.55 2.27 2.03
N HIS A 82 8.50 2.13 1.09
CA HIS A 82 8.34 1.44 -0.20
C HIS A 82 9.17 0.15 -0.29
N GLY A 83 9.82 -0.29 0.80
CA GLY A 83 10.51 -1.58 0.85
C GLY A 83 9.50 -2.72 0.84
N LEU A 84 9.76 -3.75 0.01
CA LEU A 84 9.01 -5.00 0.04
C LEU A 84 9.11 -5.61 1.44
N ILE A 85 8.02 -6.17 1.93
CA ILE A 85 7.88 -6.77 3.28
C ILE A 85 8.06 -5.71 4.39
N ILE A 86 9.18 -4.99 4.42
CA ILE A 86 9.50 -4.01 5.48
C ILE A 86 8.43 -2.90 5.58
N GLY A 87 8.07 -2.31 4.44
CA GLY A 87 7.08 -1.22 4.41
C GLY A 87 5.69 -1.69 4.85
N THR A 88 5.26 -2.86 4.41
CA THR A 88 3.97 -3.44 4.79
C THR A 88 3.96 -3.85 6.26
N THR A 89 5.03 -4.49 6.73
CA THR A 89 5.19 -4.87 8.15
C THR A 89 5.15 -3.64 9.05
N LEU A 90 5.87 -2.58 8.70
CA LEU A 90 5.92 -1.37 9.50
C LEU A 90 4.54 -0.68 9.59
N ARG A 91 3.79 -0.62 8.47
CA ARG A 91 2.41 -0.10 8.47
C ARG A 91 1.49 -0.96 9.33
N LEU A 92 1.61 -2.30 9.24
CA LEU A 92 0.82 -3.22 10.07
C LEU A 92 1.13 -3.05 11.55
N LEU A 93 2.40 -2.99 11.94
CA LEU A 93 2.80 -2.78 13.33
C LEU A 93 2.30 -1.43 13.85
N TYR A 94 2.38 -0.38 13.02
CA TYR A 94 1.85 0.93 13.37
C TYR A 94 0.34 0.90 13.59
N LEU A 95 -0.41 0.27 12.69
CA LEU A 95 -1.86 0.13 12.83
C LEU A 95 -2.22 -0.76 14.02
N ALA A 96 -1.50 -1.86 14.23
CA ALA A 96 -1.68 -2.75 15.37
C ALA A 96 -1.44 -2.03 16.70
N ALA A 97 -0.47 -1.13 16.78
CA ALA A 97 -0.23 -0.31 17.97
C ALA A 97 -1.45 0.58 18.30
N TRP A 98 -2.07 1.22 17.30
CA TRP A 98 -3.30 1.99 17.50
C TRP A 98 -4.47 1.12 17.95
N ILE A 99 -4.67 -0.04 17.30
CA ILE A 99 -5.73 -1.00 17.67
C ILE A 99 -5.51 -1.49 19.09
N SER A 100 -4.28 -1.85 19.47
CA SER A 100 -3.95 -2.30 20.83
C SER A 100 -4.21 -1.22 21.87
N LEU A 101 -3.84 0.03 21.57
CA LEU A 101 -4.11 1.15 22.47
C LEU A 101 -5.62 1.32 22.69
N LEU A 102 -6.41 1.31 21.64
CA LEU A 102 -7.87 1.43 21.73
C LEU A 102 -8.49 0.22 22.44
N ALA A 103 -7.98 -0.99 22.19
CA ALA A 103 -8.43 -2.21 22.88
C ALA A 103 -8.15 -2.15 24.38
N ILE A 104 -6.94 -1.73 24.80
CA ILE A 104 -6.58 -1.56 26.20
C ILE A 104 -7.50 -0.54 26.87
N LEU A 105 -7.73 0.61 26.26
CA LEU A 105 -8.64 1.63 26.77
C LEU A 105 -10.07 1.10 26.90
N GLY A 106 -10.58 0.43 25.86
CA GLY A 106 -11.93 -0.16 25.88
C GLY A 106 -12.11 -1.24 26.94
N LEU A 107 -11.12 -2.14 27.07
CA LEU A 107 -11.13 -3.18 28.11
C LEU A 107 -11.05 -2.58 29.53
N SER A 108 -10.23 -1.55 29.73
CA SER A 108 -10.11 -0.86 31.02
C SER A 108 -11.45 -0.23 31.44
N ILE A 109 -12.13 0.46 30.49
CA ILE A 109 -13.45 1.04 30.74
C ILE A 109 -14.48 -0.08 31.00
N GLY A 110 -14.46 -1.16 30.22
CA GLY A 110 -15.36 -2.30 30.42
C GLY A 110 -15.21 -2.96 31.79
N GLN A 111 -13.96 -3.08 32.32
CA GLN A 111 -13.70 -3.59 33.65
C GLN A 111 -14.31 -2.70 34.75
N LEU A 112 -14.28 -1.37 34.59
CA LEU A 112 -14.93 -0.46 35.52
C LEU A 112 -16.45 -0.67 35.58
N TRP A 113 -17.07 -1.18 34.54
CA TRP A 113 -18.50 -1.52 34.46
C TRP A 113 -18.78 -2.99 34.77
N GLY A 114 -17.78 -3.73 35.32
CA GLY A 114 -17.95 -5.11 35.76
C GLY A 114 -17.81 -6.18 34.64
N PHE A 115 -17.42 -5.78 33.44
CA PHE A 115 -17.17 -6.72 32.35
C PHE A 115 -15.88 -7.51 32.62
N ARG A 116 -15.98 -8.85 32.68
CA ARG A 116 -14.82 -9.73 32.89
C ARG A 116 -14.42 -10.37 31.57
N TRP A 117 -13.19 -10.12 31.14
CA TRP A 117 -12.62 -10.73 29.95
C TRP A 117 -11.96 -12.08 30.29
N ASN A 118 -12.21 -13.11 29.46
CA ASN A 118 -11.55 -14.40 29.58
C ASN A 118 -10.33 -14.49 28.66
N TRP A 119 -9.15 -14.44 29.26
CA TRP A 119 -7.87 -14.46 28.53
C TRP A 119 -7.51 -15.85 27.97
N LEU A 120 -8.09 -16.94 28.53
CA LEU A 120 -7.79 -18.32 28.12
C LEU A 120 -8.17 -18.63 26.67
N ASN A 121 -9.10 -17.90 26.11
CA ASN A 121 -9.54 -18.08 24.72
C ASN A 121 -8.65 -17.39 23.70
N LEU A 122 -7.72 -16.51 24.11
CA LEU A 122 -6.89 -15.75 23.17
C LEU A 122 -5.89 -16.63 22.42
N GLU A 123 -5.28 -17.59 23.11
CA GLU A 123 -4.32 -18.51 22.49
C GLU A 123 -4.96 -19.35 21.40
N GLU A 124 -6.13 -19.92 21.66
CA GLU A 124 -6.90 -20.69 20.70
C GLU A 124 -7.33 -19.85 19.51
N ILE A 125 -7.82 -18.64 19.74
CA ILE A 125 -8.19 -17.69 18.69
C ILE A 125 -6.98 -17.32 17.84
N ALA A 126 -5.84 -17.01 18.47
CA ALA A 126 -4.61 -16.68 17.77
C ALA A 126 -4.13 -17.83 16.87
N TYR A 127 -4.13 -19.05 17.39
CA TYR A 127 -3.74 -20.23 16.62
C TYR A 127 -4.66 -20.48 15.42
N LYS A 128 -5.98 -20.45 15.63
CA LYS A 128 -6.98 -20.64 14.57
C LYS A 128 -6.93 -19.53 13.51
N SER A 129 -6.54 -18.32 13.88
CA SER A 129 -6.48 -17.16 12.96
C SER A 129 -5.18 -17.09 12.16
N THR A 130 -4.15 -17.87 12.51
CA THR A 130 -2.83 -17.81 11.87
C THR A 130 -2.87 -17.98 10.34
N PRO A 131 -3.57 -18.98 9.76
CA PRO A 131 -3.65 -19.13 8.31
C PRO A 131 -4.31 -17.93 7.61
N GLY A 132 -5.34 -17.36 8.25
CA GLY A 132 -6.00 -16.14 7.78
C GLY A 132 -5.10 -14.91 7.85
N ALA A 133 -4.29 -14.78 8.90
CA ALA A 133 -3.33 -13.70 9.06
C ALA A 133 -2.22 -13.75 7.99
N ILE A 134 -1.74 -14.95 7.66
CA ILE A 134 -0.78 -15.14 6.55
C ILE A 134 -1.42 -14.73 5.22
N ALA A 135 -2.64 -15.18 4.94
CA ALA A 135 -3.36 -14.83 3.73
C ALA A 135 -3.58 -13.31 3.63
N LEU A 136 -3.96 -12.66 4.73
CA LEU A 136 -4.11 -11.20 4.81
C LEU A 136 -2.78 -10.49 4.50
N PHE A 137 -1.69 -10.91 5.13
CA PHE A 137 -0.36 -10.32 4.88
C PHE A 137 0.05 -10.45 3.41
N VAL A 138 -0.13 -11.62 2.82
CA VAL A 138 0.17 -11.87 1.39
C VAL A 138 -0.65 -10.93 0.50
N GLY A 139 -1.94 -10.78 0.76
CA GLY A 139 -2.79 -9.87 0.00
C GLY A 139 -2.35 -8.41 0.11
N LEU A 140 -2.01 -7.95 1.32
CA LEU A 140 -1.49 -6.60 1.55
C LEU A 140 -0.19 -6.36 0.79
N GLU A 141 0.70 -7.34 0.78
CA GLU A 141 1.99 -7.25 0.10
C GLU A 141 1.82 -7.22 -1.42
N ILE A 142 0.96 -8.06 -2.00
CA ILE A 142 0.64 -8.02 -3.43
C ILE A 142 0.12 -6.63 -3.83
N GLY A 143 -0.74 -6.01 -3.02
CA GLY A 143 -1.24 -4.66 -3.25
C GLY A 143 -0.13 -3.60 -3.20
N ALA A 144 0.76 -3.69 -2.23
CA ALA A 144 1.92 -2.80 -2.12
C ALA A 144 2.89 -2.96 -3.31
N ILE A 145 3.16 -4.20 -3.73
CA ILE A 145 3.99 -4.51 -4.91
C ILE A 145 3.37 -3.90 -6.17
N SER A 146 2.08 -4.10 -6.39
CA SER A 146 1.34 -3.55 -7.54
C SER A 146 1.50 -2.03 -7.62
N HIS A 147 1.36 -1.34 -6.49
CA HIS A 147 1.56 0.10 -6.39
C HIS A 147 3.00 0.51 -6.74
N ILE A 148 4.01 -0.11 -6.12
CA ILE A 148 5.43 0.19 -6.33
C ILE A 148 5.84 -0.03 -7.80
N VAL A 149 5.41 -1.14 -8.40
CA VAL A 149 5.68 -1.48 -9.81
C VAL A 149 5.06 -0.44 -10.73
N SER A 150 3.81 -0.05 -10.49
CA SER A 150 3.11 1.00 -11.24
C SER A 150 3.86 2.34 -11.20
N ASP A 151 4.35 2.72 -10.04
CA ASP A 151 5.16 3.93 -9.86
C ASP A 151 6.48 3.89 -10.64
N ARG A 152 7.18 2.77 -10.59
CA ARG A 152 8.43 2.58 -11.34
C ARG A 152 8.21 2.66 -12.84
N ILE A 153 7.19 1.97 -13.36
CA ILE A 153 6.86 1.99 -14.80
C ILE A 153 6.50 3.41 -15.25
N SER A 154 5.72 4.13 -14.49
CA SER A 154 5.30 5.50 -14.82
C SER A 154 6.48 6.48 -14.80
N THR A 155 7.37 6.33 -13.83
CA THR A 155 8.61 7.13 -13.74
C THR A 155 9.50 6.86 -14.94
N TYR A 156 9.69 5.60 -15.33
CA TYR A 156 10.48 5.20 -16.49
C TYR A 156 9.92 5.76 -17.80
N LYS A 157 8.60 5.62 -18.04
CA LYS A 157 7.93 6.19 -19.21
C LYS A 157 8.14 7.71 -19.32
N ARG A 158 8.06 8.42 -18.18
CA ARG A 158 8.27 9.88 -18.12
C ARG A 158 9.71 10.28 -18.45
N GLN A 159 10.69 9.50 -17.99
CA GLN A 159 12.10 9.73 -18.32
C GLN A 159 12.38 9.55 -19.82
N LEU A 160 11.83 8.49 -20.42
CA LEU A 160 11.94 8.25 -21.87
C LEU A 160 11.33 9.39 -22.69
N SER A 161 10.15 9.86 -22.33
CA SER A 161 9.47 10.98 -23.01
C SER A 161 10.29 12.27 -22.91
N ARG A 162 10.85 12.58 -21.73
CA ARG A 162 11.70 13.75 -21.54
C ARG A 162 13.01 13.67 -22.34
N GLY A 163 13.61 12.49 -22.43
CA GLY A 163 14.80 12.23 -23.23
C GLY A 163 14.54 12.47 -24.73
N LYS A 164 13.39 11.97 -25.24
CA LYS A 164 12.98 12.22 -26.63
C LYS A 164 12.81 13.71 -26.93
N ILE A 165 12.09 14.45 -26.06
CA ILE A 165 11.86 15.91 -26.24
C ILE A 165 13.19 16.67 -26.24
N LYS A 166 14.11 16.34 -25.32
CA LYS A 166 15.43 17.00 -25.26
C LYS A 166 16.26 16.76 -26.53
N LYS A 167 16.21 15.53 -27.06
CA LYS A 167 16.92 15.18 -28.32
C LYS A 167 16.34 15.91 -29.52
N THR A 168 15.01 16.03 -29.64
CA THR A 168 14.33 16.76 -30.71
C THR A 168 14.68 18.25 -30.64
N LYS A 169 14.64 18.86 -29.46
CA LYS A 169 14.99 20.29 -29.27
C LYS A 169 16.46 20.56 -29.58
N SER A 170 17.36 19.65 -29.22
CA SER A 170 18.78 19.76 -29.57
C SER A 170 19.03 19.72 -31.09
N ASN A 171 18.33 18.82 -31.79
CA ASN A 171 18.45 18.70 -33.23
C ASN A 171 17.87 19.93 -33.97
N SER A 172 16.73 20.46 -33.52
CA SER A 172 16.15 21.68 -34.13
C SER A 172 17.06 22.91 -33.94
N ILE A 173 17.72 23.06 -32.81
CA ILE A 173 18.70 24.13 -32.56
C ILE A 173 19.94 23.96 -33.48
N ARG A 174 20.41 22.72 -33.67
CA ARG A 174 21.54 22.45 -34.61
C ARG A 174 21.22 22.81 -36.05
N ILE A 175 20.00 22.56 -36.49
CA ILE A 175 19.56 22.88 -37.88
C ILE A 175 19.37 24.39 -38.06
N ALA A 176 18.92 25.10 -37.03
CA ALA A 176 18.65 26.52 -37.07
C ALA A 176 19.92 27.41 -36.98
N LYS A 177 21.11 26.85 -36.68
CA LYS A 177 22.35 27.62 -36.66
C LYS A 177 22.84 27.81 -38.10
N PRO A 178 22.86 29.04 -38.67
CA PRO A 178 23.38 29.28 -40.03
C PRO A 178 24.85 28.90 -40.06
N LYS A 179 25.25 28.17 -41.14
CA LYS A 179 26.66 27.95 -41.44
C LYS A 179 27.30 29.34 -41.63
N SER A 180 28.19 29.74 -40.74
CA SER A 180 29.03 30.91 -40.96
C SER A 180 29.80 30.70 -42.23
N ARG A 181 29.45 31.46 -43.30
CA ARG A 181 30.25 31.53 -44.51
C ARG A 181 31.59 32.18 -44.15
N LYS A 182 32.65 31.44 -44.35
CA LYS A 182 34.01 32.00 -44.45
C LYS A 182 34.18 32.64 -45.79
#